data_c01fb110f83523e204ccd8a58f2cdbde
#
_entry.id   c01fb110f83523e204ccd8a58f2cdbde
#
_cell.length_a   1.000
_cell.length_b   1.000
_cell.length_c   1.000
_cell.angle_alpha   90.00
_cell.angle_beta   90.00
_cell.angle_gamma   90.00
#
_symmetry.space_group_name_H-M   'P 1'
#
loop_
_entity.id
_entity.type
_entity.pdbx_description
1 polymer ?
#
loop_
_entity_poly.entity_id
_entity_poly.type
_entity_poly.pdbx_seq_one_letter_code
_entity_poly.pdbx_strand_id
1 'polypeptide(L)'
;MPVPRPAPPPGVLERLTYVQAPPRQVWATLHDPAAQDALFPELKLGPPVPSWPAAGATRSARLRVGLLAANVRLESLEARPASRFQMILVGDGVRLSRGWYLEDSAGGTRVAATAELATTGRWTTHLIGLGRGSAASLIETHLRILKEMAEGGRPASEVHRRAAGRG
;
A
#
# COMPACT_ATOMS: atom_id res chain seq x y z
N MET A 1 -2.07 22.18 17.05
CA MET A 1 -2.45 20.84 17.51
C MET A 1 -2.81 19.97 16.31
N PRO A 2 -2.21 18.81 16.14
CA PRO A 2 -2.69 17.87 15.14
C PRO A 2 -4.12 17.46 15.49
N VAL A 3 -5.02 17.55 14.51
CA VAL A 3 -6.39 17.06 14.67
C VAL A 3 -6.30 15.54 14.84
N PRO A 4 -6.85 14.97 15.94
CA PRO A 4 -6.84 13.53 16.13
C PRO A 4 -7.50 12.85 14.93
N ARG A 5 -6.83 11.84 14.39
CA ARG A 5 -7.39 11.07 13.30
C ARG A 5 -8.64 10.31 13.82
N PRO A 6 -9.78 10.38 13.12
CA PRO A 6 -10.95 9.61 13.49
C PRO A 6 -10.64 8.11 13.43
N ALA A 7 -11.24 7.33 14.32
CA ALA A 7 -11.15 5.88 14.28
C ALA A 7 -11.68 5.35 12.93
N PRO A 8 -11.08 4.29 12.38
CA PRO A 8 -11.55 3.70 11.13
C PRO A 8 -12.96 3.15 11.30
N PRO A 9 -13.81 3.28 10.27
CA PRO A 9 -15.16 2.72 10.30
C PRO A 9 -15.14 1.19 10.41
N PRO A 10 -16.25 0.57 10.86
CA PRO A 10 -16.37 -0.88 10.88
C PRO A 10 -16.08 -1.52 9.51
N GLY A 11 -15.32 -2.62 9.50
CA GLY A 11 -14.93 -3.32 8.26
C GLY A 11 -13.63 -2.85 7.63
N VAL A 12 -13.09 -1.71 8.06
CA VAL A 12 -11.77 -1.23 7.65
C VAL A 12 -10.69 -1.84 8.53
N LEU A 13 -9.75 -2.53 7.92
CA LEU A 13 -8.58 -3.04 8.58
C LEU A 13 -7.53 -1.94 8.71
N GLU A 14 -6.96 -1.77 9.92
CA GLU A 14 -5.90 -0.81 10.17
C GLU A 14 -4.70 -1.48 10.82
N ARG A 15 -3.50 -1.06 10.40
CA ARG A 15 -2.23 -1.40 11.05
C ARG A 15 -1.36 -0.17 11.19
N LEU A 16 -0.59 -0.15 12.25
CA LEU A 16 0.28 0.96 12.62
C LEU A 16 1.74 0.51 12.67
N THR A 17 2.65 1.38 12.24
CA THR A 17 4.09 1.22 12.47
C THR A 17 4.74 2.56 12.74
N TYR A 18 5.93 2.52 13.32
CA TYR A 18 6.79 3.68 13.49
C TYR A 18 8.03 3.54 12.59
N VAL A 19 8.32 4.58 11.84
CA VAL A 19 9.45 4.65 10.90
C VAL A 19 10.42 5.73 11.36
N GLN A 20 11.68 5.38 11.56
CA GLN A 20 12.76 6.32 11.93
C GLN A 20 13.24 7.12 10.71
N ALA A 21 12.32 7.82 10.07
CA ALA A 21 12.58 8.72 8.96
C ALA A 21 11.50 9.81 8.96
N PRO A 22 11.82 11.03 8.50
CA PRO A 22 10.85 12.11 8.45
C PRO A 22 9.73 11.81 7.45
N PRO A 23 8.51 12.38 7.63
CA PRO A 23 7.37 12.11 6.77
C PRO A 23 7.62 12.32 5.27
N ARG A 24 8.46 13.28 4.92
CA ARG A 24 8.84 13.53 3.51
C ARG A 24 9.61 12.36 2.90
N GLN A 25 10.48 11.72 3.67
CA GLN A 25 11.24 10.55 3.21
C GLN A 25 10.35 9.33 3.08
N VAL A 26 9.46 9.10 4.03
CA VAL A 26 8.46 8.01 3.96
C VAL A 26 7.55 8.20 2.74
N TRP A 27 7.10 9.44 2.50
CA TRP A 27 6.30 9.79 1.32
C TRP A 27 7.05 9.51 0.02
N ALA A 28 8.30 9.95 -0.09
CA ALA A 28 9.12 9.72 -1.26
C ALA A 28 9.33 8.23 -1.53
N THR A 29 9.54 7.42 -0.49
CA THR A 29 9.66 5.96 -0.61
C THR A 29 8.35 5.32 -1.08
N LEU A 30 7.22 5.74 -0.54
CA LEU A 30 5.90 5.22 -0.91
C LEU A 30 5.57 5.45 -2.40
N HIS A 31 6.06 6.54 -2.98
CA HIS A 31 5.80 6.93 -4.36
C HIS A 31 7.00 6.74 -5.30
N ASP A 32 8.10 6.18 -4.83
CA ASP A 32 9.24 5.85 -5.67
C ASP A 32 8.87 4.72 -6.65
N PRO A 33 8.91 4.96 -7.97
CA PRO A 33 8.61 3.92 -8.96
C PRO A 33 9.46 2.66 -8.80
N ALA A 34 10.72 2.80 -8.41
CA ALA A 34 11.63 1.68 -8.17
C ALA A 34 11.27 0.88 -6.90
N ALA A 35 10.60 1.51 -5.93
CA ALA A 35 10.17 0.89 -4.69
C ALA A 35 8.82 0.19 -4.80
N GLN A 36 7.96 0.63 -5.70
CA GLN A 36 6.56 0.19 -5.77
C GLN A 36 6.39 -1.31 -6.01
N ASP A 37 7.23 -1.91 -6.84
CA ASP A 37 7.17 -3.37 -7.09
C ASP A 37 7.52 -4.18 -5.83
N ALA A 38 8.42 -3.66 -4.99
CA ALA A 38 8.77 -4.29 -3.72
C ALA A 38 7.70 -4.03 -2.64
N LEU A 39 7.12 -2.83 -2.62
CA LEU A 39 6.07 -2.45 -1.66
C LEU A 39 4.76 -3.19 -1.88
N PHE A 40 4.42 -3.49 -3.13
CA PHE A 40 3.15 -4.11 -3.52
C PHE A 40 3.40 -5.37 -4.37
N PRO A 41 3.94 -6.44 -3.80
CA PRO A 41 4.32 -7.64 -4.55
C PRO A 41 3.12 -8.33 -5.23
N GLU A 42 1.91 -8.10 -4.73
CA GLU A 42 0.66 -8.59 -5.32
C GLU A 42 0.21 -7.80 -6.55
N LEU A 43 0.80 -6.61 -6.77
CA LEU A 43 0.45 -5.73 -7.89
C LEU A 43 1.63 -5.61 -8.86
N LYS A 44 1.40 -6.00 -10.09
CA LYS A 44 2.27 -5.61 -11.19
C LYS A 44 1.74 -4.31 -11.79
N LEU A 45 2.39 -3.21 -11.45
CA LEU A 45 1.99 -1.89 -11.94
C LEU A 45 2.28 -1.72 -13.43
N GLY A 46 1.36 -1.09 -14.13
CA GLY A 46 1.57 -0.65 -15.50
C GLY A 46 2.55 0.52 -15.60
N PRO A 47 2.78 1.05 -16.81
CA PRO A 47 3.70 2.17 -17.02
C PRO A 47 3.40 3.34 -16.08
N PRO A 48 4.44 4.05 -15.60
CA PRO A 48 4.25 5.24 -14.78
C PRO A 48 3.45 6.30 -15.55
N VAL A 49 2.53 6.96 -14.82
CA VAL A 49 1.72 8.06 -15.34
C VAL A 49 2.25 9.34 -14.71
N PRO A 50 2.56 10.40 -15.50
CA PRO A 50 3.17 11.63 -14.98
C PRO A 50 2.35 12.32 -13.88
N SER A 51 1.01 12.20 -13.94
CA SER A 51 0.09 12.77 -12.94
C SER A 51 0.03 11.97 -11.64
N TRP A 52 0.53 10.73 -11.59
CA TRP A 52 0.52 9.93 -10.39
C TRP A 52 1.52 10.46 -9.34
N PRO A 53 1.15 10.60 -8.07
CA PRO A 53 -0.07 10.15 -7.38
C PRO A 53 -1.16 11.24 -7.19
N ALA A 54 -1.19 12.29 -8.01
CA ALA A 54 -2.17 13.37 -7.85
C ALA A 54 -3.62 12.81 -7.81
N ALA A 55 -4.48 13.47 -7.04
CA ALA A 55 -5.88 13.08 -6.94
C ALA A 55 -6.56 13.06 -8.32
N GLY A 56 -7.32 12.01 -8.59
CA GLY A 56 -7.94 11.75 -9.89
C GLY A 56 -7.03 11.04 -10.91
N ALA A 57 -5.73 10.91 -10.65
CA ALA A 57 -4.83 10.16 -11.52
C ALA A 57 -5.19 8.67 -11.49
N THR A 58 -5.14 8.04 -12.66
CA THR A 58 -5.40 6.60 -12.82
C THR A 58 -4.20 5.87 -13.36
N ARG A 59 -4.06 4.62 -13.01
CA ARG A 59 -2.98 3.74 -13.46
C ARG A 59 -3.48 2.32 -13.62
N SER A 60 -3.05 1.61 -14.64
CA SER A 60 -3.34 0.19 -14.80
C SER A 60 -2.44 -0.66 -13.92
N ALA A 61 -2.94 -1.82 -13.49
CA ALA A 61 -2.14 -2.83 -12.81
C ALA A 61 -2.74 -4.22 -13.04
N ARG A 62 -1.96 -5.24 -12.72
CA ARG A 62 -2.43 -6.62 -12.62
C ARG A 62 -2.33 -7.07 -11.17
N LEU A 63 -3.46 -7.37 -10.58
CA LEU A 63 -3.55 -7.96 -9.23
C LEU A 63 -3.39 -9.46 -9.34
N ARG A 64 -2.56 -10.04 -8.46
CA ARG A 64 -2.39 -11.48 -8.31
C ARG A 64 -2.47 -11.87 -6.84
N VAL A 65 -3.39 -12.76 -6.52
CA VAL A 65 -3.54 -13.32 -5.17
C VAL A 65 -3.69 -14.83 -5.31
N GLY A 66 -2.66 -15.57 -4.92
CA GLY A 66 -2.59 -17.02 -5.13
C GLY A 66 -2.70 -17.37 -6.62
N LEU A 67 -3.70 -18.14 -6.98
CA LEU A 67 -3.98 -18.57 -8.36
C LEU A 67 -4.87 -17.59 -9.13
N LEU A 68 -5.47 -16.62 -8.47
CA LEU A 68 -6.31 -15.62 -9.13
C LEU A 68 -5.47 -14.43 -9.60
N ALA A 69 -5.78 -13.97 -10.80
CA ALA A 69 -5.24 -12.75 -11.36
C ALA A 69 -6.35 -11.96 -12.05
N ALA A 70 -6.28 -10.63 -11.95
CA ALA A 70 -7.18 -9.72 -12.63
C ALA A 70 -6.45 -8.46 -13.10
N ASN A 71 -6.90 -7.92 -14.24
CA ASN A 71 -6.52 -6.57 -14.61
C ASN A 71 -7.38 -5.59 -13.78
N VAL A 72 -6.71 -4.63 -13.19
CA VAL A 72 -7.31 -3.66 -12.29
C VAL A 72 -6.90 -2.26 -12.68
N ARG A 73 -7.72 -1.29 -12.29
CA ARG A 73 -7.41 0.13 -12.39
C ARG A 73 -7.20 0.69 -11.00
N LEU A 74 -6.08 1.35 -10.80
CA LEU A 74 -5.84 2.15 -9.61
C LEU A 74 -6.28 3.58 -9.89
N GLU A 75 -6.90 4.20 -8.91
CA GLU A 75 -7.25 5.62 -8.92
C GLU A 75 -6.80 6.25 -7.61
N SER A 76 -6.06 7.34 -7.71
CA SER A 76 -5.71 8.16 -6.56
C SER A 76 -6.91 9.00 -6.16
N LEU A 77 -7.40 8.80 -4.94
CA LEU A 77 -8.54 9.56 -4.40
C LEU A 77 -8.07 10.82 -3.68
N GLU A 78 -6.94 10.74 -2.98
CA GLU A 78 -6.35 11.85 -2.25
C GLU A 78 -4.84 11.68 -2.18
N ALA A 79 -4.11 12.77 -2.42
CA ALA A 79 -2.67 12.83 -2.24
C ALA A 79 -2.28 14.17 -1.61
N ARG A 80 -1.95 14.13 -0.32
CA ARG A 80 -1.39 15.26 0.43
C ARG A 80 0.06 14.93 0.78
N PRO A 81 1.04 15.56 0.14
CA PRO A 81 2.45 15.26 0.36
C PRO A 81 2.83 15.19 1.84
N ALA A 82 3.59 14.15 2.18
CA ALA A 82 4.09 13.87 3.53
C ALA A 82 3.01 13.75 4.64
N SER A 83 1.75 13.55 4.27
CA SER A 83 0.64 13.49 5.21
C SER A 83 -0.35 12.37 4.92
N ARG A 84 -0.89 12.29 3.71
CA ARG A 84 -1.98 11.36 3.42
C ARG A 84 -2.01 10.92 1.96
N PHE A 85 -2.16 9.64 1.75
CA PHE A 85 -2.43 9.06 0.44
C PHE A 85 -3.59 8.08 0.52
N GLN A 86 -4.55 8.21 -0.40
CA GLN A 86 -5.64 7.27 -0.54
C GLN A 86 -5.79 6.85 -1.99
N MET A 87 -5.97 5.57 -2.21
CA MET A 87 -6.25 5.02 -3.53
C MET A 87 -7.33 3.95 -3.47
N ILE A 88 -7.98 3.74 -4.60
CA ILE A 88 -8.88 2.63 -4.82
C ILE A 88 -8.39 1.81 -6.01
N LEU A 89 -8.52 0.51 -5.88
CA LEU A 89 -8.23 -0.46 -6.90
C LEU A 89 -9.54 -1.14 -7.27
N VAL A 90 -9.88 -1.11 -8.56
CA VAL A 90 -11.13 -1.68 -9.08
C VAL A 90 -10.83 -2.57 -10.27
N GLY A 91 -11.38 -3.75 -10.25
CA GLY A 91 -11.26 -4.72 -11.33
C GLY A 91 -12.34 -5.78 -11.26
N ASP A 92 -12.24 -6.79 -12.09
CA ASP A 92 -13.17 -7.89 -12.26
C ASP A 92 -13.54 -8.58 -10.92
N GLY A 93 -14.62 -8.12 -10.28
CA GLY A 93 -15.10 -8.66 -9.02
C GLY A 93 -14.33 -8.28 -7.77
N VAL A 94 -13.38 -7.34 -7.84
CA VAL A 94 -12.60 -6.87 -6.70
C VAL A 94 -12.61 -5.34 -6.60
N ARG A 95 -12.79 -4.82 -5.39
CA ARG A 95 -12.65 -3.42 -5.04
C ARG A 95 -11.87 -3.33 -3.74
N LEU A 96 -10.71 -2.70 -3.77
CA LEU A 96 -9.85 -2.53 -2.63
C LEU A 96 -9.53 -1.05 -2.42
N SER A 97 -9.98 -0.50 -1.29
CA SER A 97 -9.59 0.84 -0.87
C SER A 97 -8.37 0.74 0.04
N ARG A 98 -7.38 1.58 -0.18
CA ARG A 98 -6.14 1.65 0.60
C ARG A 98 -5.88 3.08 1.03
N GLY A 99 -5.37 3.23 2.24
CA GLY A 99 -4.97 4.53 2.78
C GLY A 99 -3.67 4.44 3.55
N TRP A 100 -2.86 5.48 3.45
CA TRP A 100 -1.67 5.71 4.28
C TRP A 100 -1.77 7.08 4.90
N TYR A 101 -1.54 7.15 6.19
CA TYR A 101 -1.56 8.38 6.99
C TYR A 101 -0.20 8.50 7.65
N LEU A 102 0.46 9.62 7.41
CA LEU A 102 1.79 9.91 7.92
C LEU A 102 1.67 11.04 8.94
N GLU A 103 2.12 10.80 10.16
CA GLU A 103 2.10 11.76 11.24
C GLU A 103 3.52 11.92 11.79
N ASP A 104 3.99 13.17 11.84
CA ASP A 104 5.29 13.48 12.44
C ASP A 104 5.28 13.14 13.93
N SER A 105 6.28 12.42 14.40
CA SER A 105 6.33 11.92 15.77
C SER A 105 7.75 11.71 16.24
N ALA A 106 8.19 12.51 17.21
CA ALA A 106 9.42 12.32 18.00
C ALA A 106 10.64 11.83 17.20
N GLY A 107 10.98 12.53 16.12
CA GLY A 107 12.17 12.21 15.29
C GLY A 107 11.92 11.18 14.20
N GLY A 108 10.68 10.81 13.94
CA GLY A 108 10.29 9.89 12.89
C GLY A 108 8.84 10.08 12.45
N THR A 109 8.26 9.06 11.87
CA THR A 109 6.90 9.07 11.34
C THR A 109 6.08 7.91 11.89
N ARG A 110 4.93 8.21 12.46
CA ARG A 110 3.89 7.22 12.69
C ARG A 110 3.14 7.01 11.37
N VAL A 111 3.12 5.78 10.91
CA VAL A 111 2.43 5.38 9.68
C VAL A 111 1.24 4.50 10.03
N ALA A 112 0.05 4.91 9.61
CA ALA A 112 -1.13 4.08 9.67
C ALA A 112 -1.53 3.66 8.25
N ALA A 113 -1.63 2.36 8.02
CA ALA A 113 -2.14 1.81 6.77
C ALA A 113 -3.54 1.24 6.98
N THR A 114 -4.46 1.57 6.09
CA THR A 114 -5.83 1.06 6.09
C THR A 114 -6.12 0.28 4.82
N ALA A 115 -7.01 -0.70 4.92
CA ALA A 115 -7.56 -1.42 3.78
C ALA A 115 -9.03 -1.80 4.02
N GLU A 116 -9.83 -1.68 2.97
CA GLU A 116 -11.19 -2.16 2.91
C GLU A 116 -11.39 -2.90 1.60
N LEU A 117 -11.81 -4.15 1.69
CA LEU A 117 -11.95 -5.06 0.56
C LEU A 117 -13.43 -5.41 0.35
N ALA A 118 -13.92 -5.22 -0.86
CA ALA A 118 -15.19 -5.75 -1.32
C ALA A 118 -14.96 -6.65 -2.54
N THR A 119 -15.61 -7.81 -2.55
CA THR A 119 -15.44 -8.80 -3.62
C THR A 119 -16.77 -9.38 -4.08
N THR A 120 -16.82 -9.87 -5.32
CA THR A 120 -17.93 -10.59 -5.91
C THR A 120 -17.43 -11.80 -6.68
N GLY A 121 -18.31 -12.79 -6.91
CA GLY A 121 -18.02 -13.97 -7.73
C GLY A 121 -16.87 -14.81 -7.19
N ARG A 122 -15.99 -15.24 -8.08
CA ARG A 122 -14.85 -16.11 -7.77
C ARG A 122 -13.88 -15.53 -6.75
N TRP A 123 -13.78 -14.22 -6.66
CA TRP A 123 -12.94 -13.54 -5.68
C TRP A 123 -13.45 -13.72 -4.26
N THR A 124 -14.77 -13.69 -4.07
CA THR A 124 -15.39 -13.93 -2.77
C THR A 124 -15.06 -15.33 -2.28
N THR A 125 -15.27 -16.34 -3.12
CA THR A 125 -14.98 -17.75 -2.77
C THR A 125 -13.51 -17.97 -2.44
N HIS A 126 -12.61 -17.41 -3.25
CA HIS A 126 -11.17 -17.56 -3.05
C HIS A 126 -10.69 -16.87 -1.76
N LEU A 127 -11.14 -15.65 -1.51
CA LEU A 127 -10.69 -14.85 -0.36
C LEU A 127 -11.32 -15.28 0.96
N ILE A 128 -12.52 -15.88 0.96
CA ILE A 128 -13.09 -16.54 2.14
C ILE A 128 -12.14 -17.67 2.60
N GLY A 129 -11.58 -18.44 1.68
CA GLY A 129 -10.62 -19.50 1.98
C GLY A 129 -9.28 -19.00 2.55
N LEU A 130 -8.88 -17.77 2.21
CA LEU A 130 -7.64 -17.16 2.71
C LEU A 130 -7.79 -16.49 4.09
N GLY A 131 -9.02 -16.13 4.50
CA GLY A 131 -9.33 -15.53 5.79
C GLY A 131 -8.85 -14.08 5.97
N ARG A 132 -9.36 -13.45 7.05
CA ARG A 132 -8.96 -12.06 7.43
C ARG A 132 -7.48 -11.94 7.79
N GLY A 133 -6.87 -13.01 8.29
CA GLY A 133 -5.46 -13.04 8.66
C GLY A 133 -4.52 -12.76 7.47
N SER A 134 -4.88 -13.21 6.26
CA SER A 134 -4.06 -12.97 5.07
C SER A 134 -4.03 -11.51 4.63
N ALA A 135 -5.16 -10.80 4.73
CA ALA A 135 -5.22 -9.36 4.44
C ALA A 135 -4.43 -8.54 5.47
N ALA A 136 -4.53 -8.89 6.76
CA ALA A 136 -3.75 -8.27 7.82
C ALA A 136 -2.24 -8.49 7.60
N SER A 137 -1.84 -9.72 7.31
CA SER A 137 -0.46 -10.09 7.04
C SER A 137 0.12 -9.35 5.82
N LEU A 138 -0.69 -9.14 4.78
CA LEU A 138 -0.29 -8.37 3.61
C LEU A 138 0.01 -6.90 3.96
N ILE A 139 -0.87 -6.25 4.74
CA ILE A 139 -0.65 -4.86 5.17
C ILE A 139 0.58 -4.75 6.08
N GLU A 140 0.77 -5.68 6.99
CA GLU A 140 1.95 -5.74 7.86
C GLU A 140 3.24 -5.91 7.03
N THR A 141 3.20 -6.74 5.99
CA THR A 141 4.31 -6.89 5.06
C THR A 141 4.62 -5.58 4.33
N HIS A 142 3.61 -4.89 3.81
CA HIS A 142 3.80 -3.59 3.16
C HIS A 142 4.41 -2.55 4.12
N LEU A 143 3.93 -2.47 5.36
CA LEU A 143 4.47 -1.54 6.35
C LEU A 143 5.90 -1.89 6.75
N ARG A 144 6.23 -3.16 6.88
CA ARG A 144 7.60 -3.61 7.16
C ARG A 144 8.55 -3.24 6.04
N ILE A 145 8.18 -3.50 4.78
CA ILE A 145 9.01 -3.14 3.62
C ILE A 145 9.16 -1.62 3.53
N LEU A 146 8.10 -0.86 3.69
CA LEU A 146 8.14 0.61 3.68
C LEU A 146 9.10 1.14 4.75
N LYS A 147 9.03 0.59 5.97
CA LYS A 147 9.90 0.93 7.07
C LYS A 147 11.37 0.64 6.73
N GLU A 148 11.68 -0.57 6.29
CA GLU A 148 13.04 -1.00 5.93
C GLU A 148 13.65 -0.11 4.84
N MET A 149 12.86 0.24 3.83
CA MET A 149 13.32 1.09 2.73
C MET A 149 13.49 2.55 3.15
N ALA A 150 12.53 3.11 3.88
CA ALA A 150 12.60 4.50 4.32
C ALA A 150 13.72 4.73 5.34
N GLU A 151 13.97 3.80 6.25
CA GLU A 151 15.04 3.90 7.24
C GLU A 151 16.42 3.57 6.66
N GLY A 152 16.48 2.64 5.73
CA GLY A 152 17.74 2.16 5.15
C GLY A 152 18.35 3.07 4.08
N GLY A 153 17.58 4.00 3.51
CA GLY A 153 17.99 4.81 2.36
C GLY A 153 18.45 3.97 1.15
N ARG A 154 18.08 2.68 1.11
CA ARG A 154 18.54 1.73 0.10
C ARG A 154 17.64 1.74 -1.13
N PRO A 155 18.20 1.69 -2.33
CA PRO A 155 17.41 1.52 -3.53
C PRO A 155 16.65 0.18 -3.51
N ALA A 156 15.42 0.18 -3.99
CA ALA A 156 14.54 -0.98 -4.05
C ALA A 156 15.17 -2.24 -4.68
N SER A 157 16.14 -2.05 -5.58
CA SER A 157 16.89 -3.12 -6.24
C SER A 157 17.72 -4.01 -5.29
N GLU A 158 18.15 -3.48 -4.13
CA GLU A 158 18.89 -4.28 -3.14
C GLU A 158 17.98 -5.08 -2.22
N VAL A 159 16.80 -4.56 -1.92
CA VAL A 159 15.78 -5.25 -1.10
C VAL A 159 15.26 -6.47 -1.85
N HIS A 160 15.06 -6.33 -3.16
CA HIS A 160 14.58 -7.43 -4.03
C HIS A 160 15.60 -8.57 -4.14
N ARG A 161 16.90 -8.25 -4.23
CA ARG A 161 17.96 -9.27 -4.26
C ARG A 161 18.07 -10.08 -2.97
N ARG A 162 17.84 -9.47 -1.81
CA ARG A 162 17.86 -10.19 -0.52
C ARG A 162 16.64 -11.10 -0.32
N ALA A 163 15.48 -10.71 -0.81
CA ALA A 163 14.28 -11.55 -0.76
C ALA A 163 14.40 -12.77 -1.68
N ALA A 164 14.98 -12.61 -2.88
CA ALA A 164 15.21 -13.69 -3.84
C ALA A 164 16.36 -14.65 -3.45
N GLY A 165 17.31 -14.20 -2.61
CA GLY A 165 18.47 -14.99 -2.19
C GLY A 165 18.27 -15.87 -0.95
N ARG A 166 17.04 -15.93 -0.40
CA ARG A 166 16.68 -16.77 0.76
C ARG A 166 15.73 -17.93 0.41
N GLY A 167 15.71 -18.31 -0.87
CA GLY A 167 15.01 -19.50 -1.34
C GLY A 167 15.95 -20.72 -1.44
#